data_468dba869c1f1c974bdd0b384c341ef7
#
_entry.id   468dba869c1f1c974bdd0b384c341ef7
#
_cell.length_a   1.000
_cell.length_b   1.000
_cell.length_c   1.000
_cell.angle_alpha   90.00
_cell.angle_beta   90.00
_cell.angle_gamma   90.00
#
_symmetry.space_group_name_H-M   'P 1'
#
loop_
_entity.id
_entity.type
_entity.pdbx_description
1 polymer ?
#
loop_
_entity_poly.entity_id
_entity_poly.type
_entity_poly.pdbx_seq_one_letter_code
_entity_poly.pdbx_strand_id
1 'polypeptide(L)'
;MSTSEELPGRLRGSAREGYSLDVRLWKVTKTGRKARPYRLRWVVANQVHGNTFTTSALAESRRSELWLAMKRGEAFHTESGLPESEVRAAEQASAEAAVPAPVRWFEFCREYAEARWRTSAAKTRESLADSLAAVSLAMVARGEGTPPDTELRLAMRWAVVPAHREDEPPAKLKAAYELLSASDRPVIDLYDPKVFREVLYRLEYRLNGKPAAGDTMRRRRRALNTALEYAVDAGILTDNPLQRSRGKRAGSTDAVDRRVLVNAVQGRQLLTAVSYVGSWHRNRGRRLVAFYAVMLYAALRPAEAVGLRLSDCYLPEPPKWGTLTLRETRPVSGKQWTDTGERHDRRGLKAREVKTDRPVPIPPARPFALPPDRVGSPLAGRPYDLRHACITRWLNAGVPIAEVARRVGNSPEVIHRRYHGCIDGHEEAANEKITKSLEEEGDAI
;
A
#
# COMPACT_ATOMS: atom_id res chain seq x y z
N MET A 1 -38.34 -45.08 56.35
CA MET A 1 -39.61 -44.73 55.71
C MET A 1 -39.54 -43.22 55.33
N SER A 2 -39.30 -42.94 54.12
CA SER A 2 -39.17 -41.54 53.63
C SER A 2 -40.17 -41.36 52.53
N THR A 3 -41.21 -40.62 52.78
CA THR A 3 -42.30 -40.30 51.94
C THR A 3 -41.84 -39.38 50.78
N SER A 4 -41.88 -39.93 49.60
CA SER A 4 -41.69 -39.19 48.33
C SER A 4 -43.00 -38.50 47.99
N GLU A 5 -43.08 -37.19 48.14
CA GLU A 5 -44.13 -36.39 47.53
C GLU A 5 -43.79 -36.22 46.02
N GLU A 6 -44.50 -36.99 45.20
CA GLU A 6 -44.56 -36.78 43.75
C GLU A 6 -45.41 -35.53 43.45
N LEU A 7 -44.83 -34.59 42.75
CA LEU A 7 -45.58 -33.47 42.12
C LEU A 7 -46.11 -33.96 40.74
N PRO A 8 -47.40 -33.80 40.46
CA PRO A 8 -48.01 -34.27 39.21
C PRO A 8 -47.68 -33.33 38.05
N GLY A 9 -47.20 -33.85 36.96
CA GLY A 9 -47.03 -33.10 35.70
C GLY A 9 -46.33 -33.90 34.63
N ARG A 10 -47.01 -34.92 34.05
CA ARG A 10 -46.59 -35.55 32.79
C ARG A 10 -47.18 -34.74 31.62
N LEU A 11 -46.36 -33.93 30.96
CA LEU A 11 -46.64 -33.44 29.63
C LEU A 11 -46.01 -34.39 28.61
N ARG A 12 -46.80 -35.25 27.97
CA ARG A 12 -46.35 -36.07 26.84
C ARG A 12 -46.57 -35.27 25.56
N GLY A 13 -45.55 -34.63 25.08
CA GLY A 13 -45.49 -34.02 23.74
C GLY A 13 -44.34 -34.64 22.96
N SER A 14 -44.45 -34.84 21.67
CA SER A 14 -43.39 -35.33 20.78
C SER A 14 -42.27 -34.31 20.76
N ALA A 15 -41.19 -34.60 21.49
CA ALA A 15 -39.99 -33.76 21.49
C ALA A 15 -39.14 -34.04 20.24
N ARG A 16 -38.43 -33.05 19.76
CA ARG A 16 -37.40 -33.16 18.74
C ARG A 16 -36.38 -34.25 19.13
N GLU A 17 -35.78 -34.92 18.17
CA GLU A 17 -34.73 -35.92 18.41
C GLU A 17 -33.65 -35.35 19.36
N GLY A 18 -33.36 -36.07 20.44
CA GLY A 18 -32.42 -35.62 21.48
C GLY A 18 -32.98 -34.72 22.60
N TYR A 19 -34.30 -34.42 22.61
CA TYR A 19 -34.94 -33.57 23.63
C TYR A 19 -36.14 -34.29 24.26
N SER A 20 -36.42 -33.97 25.55
CA SER A 20 -37.54 -34.59 26.29
C SER A 20 -38.23 -33.56 27.16
N LEU A 21 -39.55 -33.68 27.30
CA LEU A 21 -40.36 -32.97 28.29
C LEU A 21 -40.52 -33.75 29.60
N ASP A 22 -40.08 -35.02 29.66
CA ASP A 22 -40.13 -35.83 30.86
C ASP A 22 -38.93 -35.46 31.77
N VAL A 23 -39.14 -34.45 32.62
CA VAL A 23 -38.14 -33.90 33.52
C VAL A 23 -38.60 -34.03 34.97
N ARG A 24 -37.76 -34.53 35.88
CA ARG A 24 -38.03 -34.61 37.33
C ARG A 24 -36.91 -33.98 38.08
N LEU A 25 -37.20 -33.00 38.95
CA LEU A 25 -36.25 -32.30 39.78
C LEU A 25 -36.32 -32.80 41.23
N TRP A 26 -35.16 -33.10 41.78
CA TRP A 26 -35.07 -33.45 43.19
C TRP A 26 -34.75 -32.24 44.10
N LYS A 27 -35.03 -32.38 45.40
CA LYS A 27 -34.61 -31.37 46.39
C LYS A 27 -33.08 -31.33 46.51
N VAL A 28 -32.55 -30.17 46.82
CA VAL A 28 -31.11 -29.99 47.08
C VAL A 28 -30.72 -30.82 48.28
N THR A 29 -29.66 -31.60 48.19
CA THR A 29 -29.14 -32.43 49.27
C THR A 29 -27.74 -31.97 49.69
N LYS A 30 -27.43 -32.02 51.01
CA LYS A 30 -26.11 -31.77 51.52
C LYS A 30 -25.29 -33.08 51.48
N THR A 31 -24.11 -33.02 50.88
CA THR A 31 -23.16 -34.15 50.80
C THR A 31 -21.97 -33.92 51.73
N GLY A 32 -21.24 -34.97 52.10
CA GLY A 32 -20.06 -34.84 52.97
C GLY A 32 -18.81 -34.22 52.34
N ARG A 33 -18.90 -33.65 51.10
CA ARG A 33 -17.75 -33.06 50.40
C ARG A 33 -17.45 -31.65 50.91
N LYS A 34 -16.19 -31.38 51.33
CA LYS A 34 -15.79 -30.10 51.94
C LYS A 34 -15.88 -28.91 50.96
N ALA A 35 -15.52 -29.08 49.67
CA ALA A 35 -15.44 -27.97 48.74
C ALA A 35 -16.78 -27.56 48.09
N ARG A 36 -17.68 -28.54 47.84
CA ARG A 36 -18.99 -28.32 47.22
C ARG A 36 -20.04 -29.21 47.86
N PRO A 37 -20.51 -28.85 49.07
CA PRO A 37 -21.36 -29.72 49.90
C PRO A 37 -22.80 -29.85 49.44
N TYR A 38 -23.29 -28.97 48.54
CA TYR A 38 -24.66 -28.99 48.12
C TYR A 38 -24.79 -29.59 46.71
N ARG A 39 -25.69 -30.58 46.52
CA ARG A 39 -25.91 -31.31 45.28
C ARG A 39 -27.35 -31.18 44.84
N LEU A 40 -27.56 -30.71 43.60
CA LEU A 40 -28.81 -30.78 42.89
C LEU A 40 -28.75 -31.92 41.87
N ARG A 41 -29.83 -32.69 41.77
CA ARG A 41 -30.02 -33.74 40.77
C ARG A 41 -31.36 -33.58 40.08
N TRP A 42 -31.40 -33.97 38.82
CA TRP A 42 -32.64 -34.07 38.05
C TRP A 42 -32.53 -35.18 37.00
N VAL A 43 -33.67 -35.61 36.45
CA VAL A 43 -33.78 -36.67 35.47
C VAL A 43 -34.40 -36.08 34.22
N VAL A 44 -33.85 -36.40 33.06
CA VAL A 44 -34.41 -36.11 31.75
C VAL A 44 -34.48 -37.42 30.97
N ALA A 45 -35.64 -37.82 30.53
CA ALA A 45 -35.85 -39.08 29.76
C ALA A 45 -35.14 -40.29 30.38
N ASN A 46 -35.27 -40.47 31.70
CA ASN A 46 -34.64 -41.53 32.50
C ASN A 46 -33.09 -41.38 32.69
N GLN A 47 -32.43 -40.38 32.16
CA GLN A 47 -31.01 -40.09 32.46
C GLN A 47 -30.88 -39.14 33.64
N VAL A 48 -29.98 -39.48 34.57
CA VAL A 48 -29.74 -38.70 35.81
C VAL A 48 -28.65 -37.67 35.58
N HIS A 49 -28.98 -36.40 35.75
CA HIS A 49 -28.05 -35.27 35.73
C HIS A 49 -27.83 -34.67 37.11
N GLY A 50 -26.79 -33.92 37.32
CA GLY A 50 -26.58 -33.26 38.59
C GLY A 50 -25.38 -32.34 38.65
N ASN A 51 -25.52 -31.27 39.45
CA ASN A 51 -24.49 -30.30 39.73
C ASN A 51 -24.21 -30.16 41.20
N THR A 52 -23.00 -29.80 41.59
CA THR A 52 -22.59 -29.55 42.98
C THR A 52 -22.20 -28.07 43.14
N PHE A 53 -22.61 -27.48 44.27
CA PHE A 53 -22.48 -26.06 44.54
C PHE A 53 -21.79 -25.85 45.91
N THR A 54 -21.17 -24.68 46.07
CA THR A 54 -20.50 -24.24 47.28
C THR A 54 -21.48 -23.82 48.38
N THR A 55 -22.62 -23.25 48.00
CA THR A 55 -23.67 -22.78 48.90
C THR A 55 -25.03 -23.34 48.57
N SER A 56 -25.91 -23.44 49.60
CA SER A 56 -27.29 -23.87 49.43
C SER A 56 -28.07 -22.90 48.55
N ALA A 57 -27.81 -21.59 48.67
CA ALA A 57 -28.48 -20.57 47.89
C ALA A 57 -28.24 -20.72 46.36
N LEU A 58 -26.99 -21.00 45.94
CA LEU A 58 -26.67 -21.26 44.51
C LEU A 58 -27.33 -22.53 43.99
N ALA A 59 -27.41 -23.58 44.82
CA ALA A 59 -28.09 -24.82 44.43
C ALA A 59 -29.60 -24.64 44.30
N GLU A 60 -30.24 -23.87 45.16
CA GLU A 60 -31.66 -23.55 45.08
C GLU A 60 -31.98 -22.56 43.92
N SER A 61 -31.10 -21.58 43.66
CA SER A 61 -31.22 -20.73 42.47
C SER A 61 -31.24 -21.56 41.20
N ARG A 62 -30.26 -22.46 41.04
CA ARG A 62 -30.22 -23.36 39.87
C ARG A 62 -31.44 -24.27 39.79
N ARG A 63 -31.91 -24.77 40.91
CA ARG A 63 -33.13 -25.58 40.97
C ARG A 63 -34.36 -24.77 40.49
N SER A 64 -34.47 -23.49 40.90
CA SER A 64 -35.54 -22.60 40.50
C SER A 64 -35.52 -22.29 39.01
N GLU A 65 -34.33 -22.07 38.42
CA GLU A 65 -34.14 -21.87 36.99
C GLU A 65 -34.65 -23.07 36.16
N LEU A 66 -34.21 -24.28 36.50
CA LEU A 66 -34.65 -25.50 35.83
C LEU A 66 -36.15 -25.73 35.99
N TRP A 67 -36.71 -25.42 37.18
CA TRP A 67 -38.13 -25.56 37.47
C TRP A 67 -38.96 -24.53 36.64
N LEU A 68 -38.49 -23.30 36.48
CA LEU A 68 -39.14 -22.31 35.64
C LEU A 68 -39.13 -22.70 34.14
N ALA A 69 -38.01 -23.26 33.66
CA ALA A 69 -37.92 -23.80 32.32
C ALA A 69 -38.91 -24.91 32.09
N MET A 70 -39.03 -25.88 33.05
CA MET A 70 -39.97 -26.94 33.04
C MET A 70 -41.42 -26.42 33.06
N LYS A 71 -41.73 -25.44 33.89
CA LYS A 71 -43.07 -24.81 33.96
C LYS A 71 -43.48 -24.09 32.68
N ARG A 72 -42.51 -23.53 31.94
CA ARG A 72 -42.73 -22.93 30.64
C ARG A 72 -42.95 -23.94 29.52
N GLY A 73 -42.87 -25.24 29.85
CA GLY A 73 -43.01 -26.31 28.87
C GLY A 73 -41.79 -26.42 27.94
N GLU A 74 -40.62 -25.97 28.38
CA GLU A 74 -39.37 -26.07 27.63
C GLU A 74 -38.83 -27.50 27.62
N ALA A 75 -38.38 -27.97 26.46
CA ALA A 75 -37.78 -29.32 26.32
C ALA A 75 -36.33 -29.28 26.82
N PHE A 76 -35.87 -30.39 27.43
CA PHE A 76 -34.52 -30.55 27.97
C PHE A 76 -33.75 -31.51 27.08
N HIS A 77 -32.50 -31.18 26.78
CA HIS A 77 -31.61 -32.04 26.03
C HIS A 77 -31.22 -33.28 26.84
N THR A 78 -31.38 -34.45 26.28
CA THR A 78 -31.25 -35.71 27.01
C THR A 78 -29.83 -36.02 27.49
N GLU A 79 -28.81 -35.63 26.70
CA GLU A 79 -27.42 -35.89 27.06
C GLU A 79 -26.86 -34.87 28.07
N SER A 80 -27.13 -33.58 27.90
CA SER A 80 -26.62 -32.52 28.79
C SER A 80 -27.50 -32.28 30.01
N GLY A 81 -28.79 -32.62 29.92
CA GLY A 81 -29.78 -32.37 30.99
C GLY A 81 -30.20 -30.88 31.08
N LEU A 82 -29.81 -30.04 30.11
CA LEU A 82 -30.05 -28.59 30.12
C LEU A 82 -31.32 -28.24 29.33
N PRO A 83 -32.03 -27.13 29.69
CA PRO A 83 -33.10 -26.58 28.89
C PRO A 83 -32.64 -26.21 27.48
N GLU A 84 -33.53 -26.35 26.49
CA GLU A 84 -33.23 -26.02 25.09
C GLU A 84 -32.71 -24.59 24.89
N SER A 85 -33.22 -23.63 25.63
CA SER A 85 -32.74 -22.25 25.61
C SER A 85 -31.29 -22.12 26.04
N GLU A 86 -30.85 -22.87 27.05
CA GLU A 86 -29.46 -22.85 27.50
C GLU A 86 -28.53 -23.57 26.51
N VAL A 87 -28.97 -24.67 25.93
CA VAL A 87 -28.19 -25.37 24.89
C VAL A 87 -27.99 -24.46 23.67
N ARG A 88 -29.06 -23.81 23.21
CA ARG A 88 -28.97 -22.84 22.10
C ARG A 88 -28.09 -21.65 22.43
N ALA A 89 -28.18 -21.11 23.65
CA ALA A 89 -27.33 -20.02 24.08
C ALA A 89 -25.85 -20.43 24.13
N ALA A 90 -25.56 -21.65 24.59
CA ALA A 90 -24.20 -22.19 24.62
C ALA A 90 -23.68 -22.48 23.19
N GLU A 91 -24.51 -22.97 22.30
CA GLU A 91 -24.18 -23.18 20.88
C GLU A 91 -23.92 -21.83 20.16
N GLN A 92 -24.76 -20.82 20.40
CA GLN A 92 -24.56 -19.47 19.89
C GLN A 92 -23.27 -18.82 20.42
N ALA A 93 -23.04 -18.91 21.73
CA ALA A 93 -21.80 -18.40 22.34
C ALA A 93 -20.56 -19.16 21.81
N SER A 94 -20.68 -20.46 21.57
CA SER A 94 -19.59 -21.25 20.96
C SER A 94 -19.38 -20.89 19.49
N ALA A 95 -20.46 -20.64 18.73
CA ALA A 95 -20.37 -20.19 17.35
C ALA A 95 -19.80 -18.76 17.24
N GLU A 96 -20.19 -17.85 18.13
CA GLU A 96 -19.63 -16.49 18.22
C GLU A 96 -18.15 -16.51 18.64
N ALA A 97 -17.78 -17.41 19.57
CA ALA A 97 -16.37 -17.60 19.97
C ALA A 97 -15.52 -18.28 18.89
N ALA A 98 -16.14 -19.03 17.98
CA ALA A 98 -15.48 -19.66 16.83
C ALA A 98 -15.28 -18.71 15.65
N VAL A 99 -15.97 -17.56 15.61
CA VAL A 99 -15.70 -16.53 14.60
C VAL A 99 -14.39 -15.84 14.96
N PRO A 100 -13.34 -15.94 14.13
CA PRO A 100 -12.08 -15.25 14.39
C PRO A 100 -12.33 -13.78 14.58
N ALA A 101 -11.66 -13.16 15.54
CA ALA A 101 -11.75 -11.72 15.74
C ALA A 101 -11.45 -10.99 14.40
N PRO A 102 -12.24 -10.00 14.02
CA PRO A 102 -12.07 -9.35 12.73
C PRO A 102 -10.69 -8.72 12.66
N VAL A 103 -9.98 -9.00 11.56
CA VAL A 103 -8.62 -8.48 11.32
C VAL A 103 -8.66 -6.96 11.31
N ARG A 104 -7.85 -6.34 12.14
CA ARG A 104 -7.79 -4.89 12.31
C ARG A 104 -6.87 -4.27 11.26
N TRP A 105 -7.16 -3.04 10.86
CA TRP A 105 -6.46 -2.34 9.78
C TRP A 105 -4.97 -2.16 10.04
N PHE A 106 -4.59 -1.83 11.26
CA PHE A 106 -3.19 -1.59 11.64
C PHE A 106 -2.34 -2.84 11.44
N GLU A 107 -2.77 -3.98 11.98
CA GLU A 107 -2.03 -5.23 11.84
C GLU A 107 -2.07 -5.75 10.39
N PHE A 108 -3.21 -5.66 9.72
CA PHE A 108 -3.31 -5.96 8.30
C PHE A 108 -2.27 -5.21 7.46
N CYS A 109 -2.08 -3.90 7.72
CA CYS A 109 -1.09 -3.10 6.99
C CYS A 109 0.34 -3.58 7.25
N ARG A 110 0.66 -4.01 8.47
CA ARG A 110 1.98 -4.54 8.85
C ARG A 110 2.24 -5.87 8.14
N GLU A 111 1.31 -6.79 8.20
CA GLU A 111 1.38 -8.10 7.53
C GLU A 111 1.49 -7.95 6.01
N TYR A 112 0.65 -7.12 5.41
CA TYR A 112 0.70 -6.86 3.98
C TYR A 112 2.02 -6.22 3.55
N ALA A 113 2.53 -5.25 4.29
CA ALA A 113 3.81 -4.62 4.00
C ALA A 113 4.96 -5.65 4.08
N GLU A 114 4.95 -6.53 5.08
CA GLU A 114 5.93 -7.60 5.26
C GLU A 114 5.88 -8.61 4.10
N ALA A 115 4.69 -9.08 3.73
CA ALA A 115 4.50 -10.00 2.60
C ALA A 115 5.02 -9.41 1.28
N ARG A 116 4.87 -8.08 1.08
CA ARG A 116 5.34 -7.38 -0.12
C ARG A 116 6.80 -6.95 -0.05
N TRP A 117 7.44 -6.99 1.12
CA TRP A 117 8.76 -6.39 1.33
C TRP A 117 9.83 -6.96 0.42
N ARG A 118 9.96 -8.29 0.41
CA ARG A 118 11.02 -8.98 -0.33
C ARG A 118 10.93 -8.78 -1.86
N THR A 119 9.71 -8.69 -2.38
CA THR A 119 9.45 -8.55 -3.83
C THR A 119 9.42 -7.11 -4.31
N SER A 120 9.38 -6.14 -3.38
CA SER A 120 9.22 -4.72 -3.69
C SER A 120 10.54 -3.97 -3.66
N ALA A 121 10.67 -3.03 -4.59
CA ALA A 121 11.75 -2.07 -4.58
C ALA A 121 11.68 -1.10 -3.41
N ALA A 122 12.79 -0.61 -2.89
CA ALA A 122 12.83 0.38 -1.81
C ALA A 122 11.89 1.58 -2.05
N LYS A 123 11.87 2.14 -3.26
CA LYS A 123 10.94 3.24 -3.60
C LYS A 123 9.47 2.81 -3.67
N THR A 124 9.21 1.55 -3.97
CA THR A 124 7.85 0.97 -3.95
C THR A 124 7.40 0.77 -2.51
N ARG A 125 8.27 0.26 -1.62
CA ARG A 125 8.04 0.13 -0.18
C ARG A 125 7.68 1.48 0.44
N GLU A 126 8.47 2.52 0.16
CA GLU A 126 8.21 3.89 0.60
C GLU A 126 6.84 4.41 0.11
N SER A 127 6.54 4.19 -1.17
CA SER A 127 5.27 4.61 -1.78
C SER A 127 4.07 3.85 -1.24
N LEU A 128 4.22 2.56 -0.96
CA LEU A 128 3.21 1.73 -0.31
C LEU A 128 2.92 2.25 1.10
N ALA A 129 3.96 2.42 1.92
CA ALA A 129 3.84 2.95 3.27
C ALA A 129 3.15 4.33 3.31
N ASP A 130 3.48 5.24 2.37
CA ASP A 130 2.82 6.55 2.26
C ASP A 130 1.32 6.41 1.89
N SER A 131 0.99 5.43 1.07
CA SER A 131 -0.39 5.18 0.65
C SER A 131 -1.22 4.55 1.76
N LEU A 132 -0.70 3.53 2.45
CA LEU A 132 -1.33 2.93 3.62
C LEU A 132 -1.54 3.95 4.74
N ALA A 133 -0.51 4.76 5.03
CA ALA A 133 -0.60 5.82 6.03
C ALA A 133 -1.67 6.88 5.70
N ALA A 134 -1.93 7.16 4.43
CA ALA A 134 -3.02 8.06 4.05
C ALA A 134 -4.39 7.45 4.33
N VAL A 135 -4.57 6.16 4.05
CA VAL A 135 -5.82 5.42 4.32
C VAL A 135 -6.07 5.25 5.82
N SER A 136 -5.01 5.01 6.60
CA SER A 136 -5.10 4.81 8.06
C SER A 136 -5.75 5.99 8.78
N LEU A 137 -5.68 7.19 8.22
CA LEU A 137 -6.38 8.37 8.77
C LEU A 137 -7.92 8.24 8.76
N ALA A 138 -8.47 7.42 7.87
CA ALA A 138 -9.90 7.11 7.81
C ALA A 138 -10.25 5.86 8.64
N MET A 139 -9.24 5.02 8.91
CA MET A 139 -9.41 3.73 9.60
C MET A 139 -9.11 3.81 11.10
N VAL A 140 -8.97 4.99 11.67
CA VAL A 140 -8.76 5.20 13.11
C VAL A 140 -9.95 5.99 13.70
N ALA A 141 -10.41 5.54 14.87
CA ALA A 141 -11.42 6.28 15.63
C ALA A 141 -10.78 7.56 16.21
N ARG A 142 -11.46 8.68 16.07
CA ARG A 142 -10.98 9.98 16.54
C ARG A 142 -11.77 10.43 17.76
N GLY A 143 -11.07 11.00 18.73
CA GLY A 143 -11.63 11.56 19.95
C GLY A 143 -10.86 12.78 20.41
N GLU A 144 -11.19 13.25 21.61
CA GLU A 144 -10.45 14.32 22.25
C GLU A 144 -9.00 13.87 22.50
N GLY A 145 -8.03 14.74 22.22
CA GLY A 145 -6.61 14.40 22.36
C GLY A 145 -5.99 13.59 21.21
N THR A 146 -6.71 13.36 20.10
CA THR A 146 -6.15 12.68 18.92
C THR A 146 -4.91 13.39 18.39
N PRO A 147 -3.76 12.70 18.21
CA PRO A 147 -2.56 13.28 17.61
C PRO A 147 -2.81 13.83 16.20
N PRO A 148 -2.03 14.83 15.75
CA PRO A 148 -2.16 15.41 14.42
C PRO A 148 -2.02 14.36 13.30
N ASP A 149 -2.71 14.57 12.18
CA ASP A 149 -2.65 13.69 10.99
C ASP A 149 -1.22 13.45 10.49
N THR A 150 -0.33 14.42 10.66
CA THR A 150 1.09 14.30 10.32
C THR A 150 1.80 13.25 11.17
N GLU A 151 1.52 13.21 12.46
CA GLU A 151 2.11 12.24 13.39
C GLU A 151 1.53 10.84 13.18
N LEU A 152 0.22 10.73 13.00
CA LEU A 152 -0.44 9.45 12.67
C LEU A 152 0.15 8.85 11.38
N ARG A 153 0.36 9.66 10.34
CA ARG A 153 1.01 9.19 9.12
C ARG A 153 2.45 8.75 9.32
N LEU A 154 3.22 9.49 10.11
CA LEU A 154 4.61 9.13 10.41
C LEU A 154 4.68 7.84 11.24
N ALA A 155 3.80 7.68 12.23
CA ALA A 155 3.70 6.48 13.04
C ALA A 155 3.35 5.26 12.20
N MET A 156 2.36 5.37 11.30
CA MET A 156 2.00 4.28 10.40
C MET A 156 3.13 3.93 9.42
N ARG A 157 3.80 4.93 8.84
CA ARG A 157 4.98 4.71 7.98
C ARG A 157 6.13 4.03 8.71
N TRP A 158 6.30 4.31 9.99
CA TRP A 158 7.29 3.63 10.82
C TRP A 158 6.87 2.19 11.12
N ALA A 159 5.61 1.98 11.49
CA ALA A 159 5.06 0.69 11.90
C ALA A 159 5.07 -0.37 10.78
N VAL A 160 4.90 0.02 9.51
CA VAL A 160 4.89 -0.91 8.37
C VAL A 160 6.29 -1.34 7.89
N VAL A 161 7.36 -0.86 8.51
CA VAL A 161 8.72 -1.35 8.25
C VAL A 161 8.94 -2.63 9.03
N PRO A 162 9.16 -3.80 8.39
CA PRO A 162 9.27 -5.08 9.11
C PRO A 162 10.37 -5.10 10.17
N ALA A 163 11.48 -4.38 9.93
CA ALA A 163 12.57 -4.30 10.90
C ALA A 163 12.17 -3.62 12.23
N HIS A 164 11.09 -2.83 12.24
CA HIS A 164 10.60 -2.16 13.45
C HIS A 164 9.50 -2.95 14.20
N ARG A 165 9.25 -4.23 13.80
CA ARG A 165 8.11 -4.98 14.34
C ARG A 165 8.19 -5.17 15.86
N GLU A 166 9.39 -5.39 16.36
CA GLU A 166 9.67 -5.61 17.79
C GLU A 166 10.22 -4.35 18.48
N ASP A 167 10.44 -3.26 17.72
CA ASP A 167 11.00 -2.04 18.26
C ASP A 167 9.92 -1.17 18.94
N GLU A 168 10.30 -0.45 20.00
CA GLU A 168 9.47 0.61 20.54
C GLU A 168 9.44 1.81 19.57
N PRO A 169 8.26 2.41 19.35
CA PRO A 169 8.17 3.59 18.51
C PRO A 169 8.95 4.78 19.11
N PRO A 170 9.57 5.63 18.27
CA PRO A 170 10.21 6.84 18.75
C PRO A 170 9.27 7.67 19.64
N ALA A 171 9.79 8.28 20.69
CA ALA A 171 8.99 9.00 21.70
C ALA A 171 7.99 10.01 21.09
N LYS A 172 8.38 10.69 19.99
CA LYS A 172 7.51 11.62 19.24
C LYS A 172 6.33 10.95 18.52
N LEU A 173 6.41 9.65 18.27
CA LEU A 173 5.40 8.89 17.55
C LEU A 173 4.59 7.97 18.47
N LYS A 174 4.96 7.86 19.74
CA LYS A 174 4.39 6.89 20.68
C LYS A 174 2.88 7.03 20.82
N ALA A 175 2.39 8.23 21.11
CA ALA A 175 0.95 8.47 21.25
C ALA A 175 0.17 8.17 19.95
N ALA A 176 0.73 8.51 18.78
CA ALA A 176 0.12 8.23 17.50
C ALA A 176 0.14 6.73 17.16
N TYR A 177 1.21 6.03 17.53
CA TYR A 177 1.32 4.58 17.37
C TYR A 177 0.32 3.84 18.27
N GLU A 178 0.22 4.21 19.53
CA GLU A 178 -0.72 3.62 20.49
C GLU A 178 -2.17 3.81 20.03
N LEU A 179 -2.52 4.99 19.55
CA LEU A 179 -3.85 5.24 18.99
C LEU A 179 -4.13 4.36 17.76
N LEU A 180 -3.17 4.25 16.82
CA LEU A 180 -3.33 3.43 15.63
C LEU A 180 -3.48 1.95 15.96
N SER A 181 -2.75 1.44 16.94
CA SER A 181 -2.79 0.02 17.32
C SER A 181 -3.98 -0.36 18.19
N ALA A 182 -4.51 0.58 19.00
CA ALA A 182 -5.59 0.32 19.94
C ALA A 182 -6.98 0.69 19.43
N SER A 183 -7.06 1.72 18.57
CA SER A 183 -8.34 2.36 18.18
C SER A 183 -8.60 2.34 16.67
N ASP A 184 -7.90 1.48 15.93
CA ASP A 184 -8.15 1.30 14.50
C ASP A 184 -9.43 0.49 14.25
N ARG A 185 -9.97 0.62 13.03
CA ARG A 185 -11.15 -0.12 12.58
C ARG A 185 -10.76 -1.48 12.01
N PRO A 186 -11.65 -2.48 12.08
CA PRO A 186 -11.46 -3.72 11.33
C PRO A 186 -11.48 -3.46 9.81
N VAL A 187 -10.77 -4.30 9.07
CA VAL A 187 -10.68 -4.19 7.59
C VAL A 187 -12.07 -4.30 6.93
N ILE A 188 -12.96 -5.09 7.52
CA ILE A 188 -14.33 -5.29 7.02
C ILE A 188 -15.16 -4.00 7.02
N ASP A 189 -14.83 -3.00 7.85
CA ASP A 189 -15.49 -1.69 7.86
C ASP A 189 -15.33 -0.93 6.53
N LEU A 190 -14.44 -1.36 5.66
CA LEU A 190 -14.33 -0.81 4.29
C LEU A 190 -15.57 -1.11 3.44
N TYR A 191 -16.46 -1.99 3.86
CA TYR A 191 -17.78 -2.18 3.24
C TYR A 191 -18.79 -1.11 3.69
N ASP A 192 -18.56 -0.40 4.81
CA ASP A 192 -19.39 0.73 5.20
C ASP A 192 -19.19 1.90 4.22
N PRO A 193 -20.25 2.36 3.54
CA PRO A 193 -20.15 3.47 2.58
C PRO A 193 -19.61 4.77 3.17
N LYS A 194 -19.81 5.01 4.47
CA LYS A 194 -19.30 6.22 5.16
C LYS A 194 -17.79 6.13 5.35
N VAL A 195 -17.30 5.01 5.87
CA VAL A 195 -15.86 4.75 6.04
C VAL A 195 -15.17 4.78 4.69
N PHE A 196 -15.73 4.08 3.69
CA PHE A 196 -15.12 4.00 2.38
C PHE A 196 -15.06 5.37 1.67
N ARG A 197 -16.06 6.23 1.84
CA ARG A 197 -16.04 7.60 1.32
C ARG A 197 -14.91 8.43 1.94
N GLU A 198 -14.68 8.29 3.24
CA GLU A 198 -13.56 8.96 3.90
C GLU A 198 -12.21 8.44 3.39
N VAL A 199 -12.07 7.13 3.17
CA VAL A 199 -10.89 6.53 2.54
C VAL A 199 -10.62 7.15 1.16
N LEU A 200 -11.65 7.25 0.31
CA LEU A 200 -11.50 7.88 -1.01
C LEU A 200 -11.07 9.34 -0.89
N TYR A 201 -11.65 10.08 0.05
CA TYR A 201 -11.23 11.45 0.31
C TYR A 201 -9.74 11.55 0.68
N ARG A 202 -9.24 10.67 1.56
CA ARG A 202 -7.81 10.62 1.96
C ARG A 202 -6.87 10.23 0.82
N LEU A 203 -7.35 9.51 -0.19
CA LEU A 203 -6.56 9.23 -1.41
C LEU A 203 -6.46 10.46 -2.31
N GLU A 204 -7.53 11.27 -2.41
CA GLU A 204 -7.68 12.36 -3.36
C GLU A 204 -7.14 13.69 -2.85
N TYR A 205 -7.11 13.90 -1.55
CA TYR A 205 -6.70 15.18 -0.94
C TYR A 205 -5.42 15.06 -0.13
N ARG A 206 -4.73 16.20 -0.01
CA ARG A 206 -3.57 16.38 0.88
C ARG A 206 -4.05 16.76 2.28
N LEU A 207 -3.14 16.73 3.27
CA LEU A 207 -3.45 17.14 4.64
C LEU A 207 -3.91 18.61 4.76
N ASN A 208 -3.51 19.47 3.84
CA ASN A 208 -3.92 20.87 3.78
C ASN A 208 -5.26 21.09 3.02
N GLY A 209 -6.03 20.04 2.75
CA GLY A 209 -7.31 20.10 2.05
C GLY A 209 -7.24 20.36 0.53
N LYS A 210 -6.05 20.58 -0.04
CA LYS A 210 -5.91 20.78 -1.48
C LYS A 210 -5.90 19.43 -2.22
N PRO A 211 -6.42 19.35 -3.45
CA PRO A 211 -6.35 18.14 -4.25
C PRO A 211 -4.91 17.65 -4.42
N ALA A 212 -4.72 16.34 -4.36
CA ALA A 212 -3.45 15.72 -4.68
C ALA A 212 -3.24 15.74 -6.21
N ALA A 213 -1.97 15.71 -6.65
CA ALA A 213 -1.65 15.57 -8.06
C ALA A 213 -2.20 14.24 -8.61
N GLY A 214 -2.66 14.21 -9.87
CA GLY A 214 -3.26 13.05 -10.50
C GLY A 214 -2.41 11.78 -10.42
N ASP A 215 -1.08 11.89 -10.59
CA ASP A 215 -0.15 10.77 -10.40
C ASP A 215 -0.12 10.25 -8.96
N THR A 216 -0.23 11.14 -7.98
CA THR A 216 -0.28 10.76 -6.56
C THR A 216 -1.58 10.02 -6.25
N MET A 217 -2.72 10.51 -6.74
CA MET A 217 -4.01 9.84 -6.60
C MET A 217 -4.00 8.45 -7.24
N ARG A 218 -3.53 8.34 -8.50
CA ARG A 218 -3.41 7.04 -9.20
C ARG A 218 -2.52 6.06 -8.45
N ARG A 219 -1.38 6.51 -7.92
CA ARG A 219 -0.45 5.68 -7.17
C ARG A 219 -1.06 5.19 -5.86
N ARG A 220 -1.69 6.08 -5.08
CA ARG A 220 -2.37 5.73 -3.82
C ARG A 220 -3.51 4.75 -4.07
N ARG A 221 -4.34 5.01 -5.08
CA ARG A 221 -5.45 4.13 -5.45
C ARG A 221 -4.95 2.75 -5.89
N ARG A 222 -3.87 2.67 -6.67
CA ARG A 222 -3.26 1.39 -7.05
C ARG A 222 -2.72 0.64 -5.83
N ALA A 223 -2.05 1.32 -4.91
CA ALA A 223 -1.51 0.71 -3.70
C ALA A 223 -2.65 0.14 -2.82
N LEU A 224 -3.74 0.90 -2.65
CA LEU A 224 -4.92 0.40 -1.93
C LEU A 224 -5.56 -0.78 -2.66
N ASN A 225 -5.72 -0.72 -4.00
CA ASN A 225 -6.29 -1.82 -4.76
C ASN A 225 -5.52 -3.13 -4.54
N THR A 226 -4.18 -3.09 -4.65
CA THR A 226 -3.36 -4.30 -4.44
C THR A 226 -3.38 -4.79 -2.98
N ALA A 227 -3.56 -3.90 -2.01
CA ALA A 227 -3.73 -4.29 -0.60
C ALA A 227 -5.09 -4.96 -0.37
N LEU A 228 -6.15 -4.43 -0.97
CA LEU A 228 -7.50 -5.03 -0.86
C LEU A 228 -7.61 -6.36 -1.60
N GLU A 229 -6.91 -6.54 -2.74
CA GLU A 229 -6.80 -7.83 -3.41
C GLU A 229 -6.09 -8.87 -2.53
N TYR A 230 -5.02 -8.47 -1.86
CA TYR A 230 -4.38 -9.33 -0.87
C TYR A 230 -5.33 -9.68 0.30
N ALA A 231 -6.17 -8.75 0.75
CA ALA A 231 -7.17 -9.02 1.78
C ALA A 231 -8.23 -10.03 1.32
N VAL A 232 -8.60 -10.01 0.02
CA VAL A 232 -9.51 -11.00 -0.57
C VAL A 232 -8.82 -12.37 -0.67
N ASP A 233 -7.58 -12.41 -1.17
CA ASP A 233 -6.80 -13.65 -1.27
C ASP A 233 -6.55 -14.30 0.09
N ALA A 234 -6.40 -13.49 1.14
CA ALA A 234 -6.26 -13.94 2.54
C ALA A 234 -7.60 -14.29 3.22
N GLY A 235 -8.74 -14.19 2.54
CA GLY A 235 -10.06 -14.48 3.10
C GLY A 235 -10.58 -13.46 4.12
N ILE A 236 -9.93 -12.29 4.25
CA ILE A 236 -10.33 -11.20 5.16
C ILE A 236 -11.54 -10.44 4.61
N LEU A 237 -11.60 -10.28 3.29
CA LEU A 237 -12.69 -9.67 2.55
C LEU A 237 -13.24 -10.66 1.52
N THR A 238 -14.54 -10.58 1.24
CA THR A 238 -15.18 -11.40 0.19
C THR A 238 -14.94 -10.86 -1.21
N ASP A 239 -14.81 -9.56 -1.37
CA ASP A 239 -14.51 -8.87 -2.62
C ASP A 239 -13.79 -7.54 -2.36
N ASN A 240 -13.26 -6.94 -3.41
CA ASN A 240 -12.55 -5.66 -3.33
C ASN A 240 -13.52 -4.48 -3.44
N PRO A 241 -13.81 -3.74 -2.35
CA PRO A 241 -14.76 -2.63 -2.35
C PRO A 241 -14.35 -1.49 -3.30
N LEU A 242 -13.05 -1.36 -3.62
CA LEU A 242 -12.56 -0.32 -4.52
C LEU A 242 -13.00 -0.55 -5.97
N GLN A 243 -13.26 -1.78 -6.38
CA GLN A 243 -13.75 -2.10 -7.72
C GLN A 243 -15.21 -1.67 -7.93
N ARG A 244 -16.01 -1.62 -6.86
CA ARG A 244 -17.38 -1.12 -6.88
C ARG A 244 -17.43 0.42 -7.05
N SER A 245 -16.36 1.11 -6.69
CA SER A 245 -16.26 2.55 -6.75
C SER A 245 -15.88 3.02 -8.17
N ARG A 246 -16.83 3.64 -8.88
CA ARG A 246 -16.57 4.38 -10.12
C ARG A 246 -15.82 5.68 -9.78
N GLY A 247 -14.50 5.58 -9.53
CA GLY A 247 -13.67 6.75 -9.29
C GLY A 247 -13.64 7.67 -10.52
N LYS A 248 -13.67 8.99 -10.31
CA LYS A 248 -13.33 9.94 -11.37
C LYS A 248 -11.98 9.54 -11.94
N ARG A 249 -11.92 9.25 -13.24
CA ARG A 249 -10.63 9.09 -13.93
C ARG A 249 -9.92 10.44 -13.84
N ALA A 250 -8.89 10.50 -13.00
CA ALA A 250 -8.02 11.67 -13.02
C ALA A 250 -7.46 11.81 -14.42
N GLY A 251 -7.76 12.93 -15.07
CA GLY A 251 -7.24 13.21 -16.40
C GLY A 251 -5.72 13.05 -16.41
N SER A 252 -5.20 12.28 -17.34
CA SER A 252 -3.76 12.07 -17.46
C SER A 252 -3.18 13.28 -18.21
N THR A 253 -2.54 14.18 -17.50
CA THR A 253 -1.60 15.13 -18.11
C THR A 253 -0.23 14.46 -18.23
N ASP A 254 -0.17 13.36 -19.00
CA ASP A 254 1.10 12.66 -19.26
C ASP A 254 2.00 13.44 -20.24
N ALA A 255 1.46 14.48 -20.88
CA ALA A 255 2.20 15.34 -21.80
C ALA A 255 3.26 16.18 -21.08
N VAL A 256 4.41 16.33 -21.70
CA VAL A 256 5.48 17.18 -21.19
C VAL A 256 5.09 18.65 -21.39
N ASP A 257 5.25 19.48 -20.36
CA ASP A 257 5.06 20.91 -20.46
C ASP A 257 6.19 21.52 -21.31
N ARG A 258 5.83 22.09 -22.46
CA ARG A 258 6.79 22.73 -23.38
C ARG A 258 7.60 23.85 -22.73
N ARG A 259 7.04 24.53 -21.73
CA ARG A 259 7.69 25.66 -21.04
C ARG A 259 8.92 25.27 -20.24
N VAL A 260 9.06 23.98 -19.87
CA VAL A 260 10.25 23.48 -19.13
C VAL A 260 11.34 22.95 -20.06
N LEU A 261 11.11 22.94 -21.38
CA LEU A 261 12.05 22.41 -22.35
C LEU A 261 13.11 23.47 -22.70
N VAL A 262 14.36 23.18 -22.36
CA VAL A 262 15.48 24.04 -22.69
C VAL A 262 16.02 23.75 -24.09
N ASN A 263 16.33 24.79 -24.84
CA ASN A 263 17.06 24.65 -26.12
C ASN A 263 18.57 24.42 -25.88
N ALA A 264 19.35 24.21 -26.95
CA ALA A 264 20.77 23.87 -26.83
C ALA A 264 21.61 24.98 -26.18
N VAL A 265 21.27 26.24 -26.40
CA VAL A 265 21.97 27.39 -25.81
C VAL A 265 21.64 27.51 -24.33
N GLN A 266 20.36 27.48 -23.99
CA GLN A 266 19.88 27.51 -22.60
C GLN A 266 20.41 26.35 -21.79
N GLY A 267 20.45 25.14 -22.36
CA GLY A 267 21.02 23.96 -21.71
C GLY A 267 22.50 24.14 -21.36
N ARG A 268 23.31 24.71 -22.26
CA ARG A 268 24.70 25.05 -21.98
C ARG A 268 24.82 26.10 -20.89
N GLN A 269 24.01 27.17 -20.94
CA GLN A 269 23.98 28.20 -19.90
C GLN A 269 23.66 27.61 -18.51
N LEU A 270 22.69 26.70 -18.43
CA LEU A 270 22.37 26.01 -17.17
C LEU A 270 23.53 25.16 -16.67
N LEU A 271 24.23 24.41 -17.51
CA LEU A 271 25.40 23.63 -17.11
C LEU A 271 26.55 24.54 -16.63
N THR A 272 26.75 25.66 -17.29
CA THR A 272 27.67 26.69 -16.87
C THR A 272 27.29 27.21 -15.48
N ALA A 273 26.04 27.62 -15.27
CA ALA A 273 25.55 28.10 -13.98
C ALA A 273 25.76 27.07 -12.87
N VAL A 274 25.56 25.77 -13.14
CA VAL A 274 25.83 24.68 -12.19
C VAL A 274 27.29 24.70 -11.73
N SER A 275 28.26 25.01 -12.60
CA SER A 275 29.68 25.01 -12.25
C SER A 275 30.04 26.04 -11.15
N TYR A 276 29.23 27.08 -11.01
CA TYR A 276 29.41 28.15 -9.99
C TYR A 276 28.65 27.89 -8.68
N VAL A 277 27.81 26.82 -8.62
CA VAL A 277 27.06 26.52 -7.42
C VAL A 277 28.00 26.10 -6.25
N GLY A 278 27.89 26.81 -5.15
CA GLY A 278 28.72 26.62 -3.98
C GLY A 278 29.95 27.52 -3.97
N SER A 279 30.66 27.59 -2.83
CA SER A 279 31.85 28.38 -2.75
C SER A 279 32.95 27.82 -3.66
N TRP A 280 33.75 28.69 -4.25
CA TRP A 280 34.89 28.37 -5.13
C TRP A 280 35.79 27.26 -4.58
N HIS A 281 36.04 27.27 -3.25
CA HIS A 281 36.86 26.28 -2.58
C HIS A 281 36.31 24.87 -2.47
N ARG A 282 34.98 24.67 -2.65
CA ARG A 282 34.34 23.36 -2.45
C ARG A 282 34.13 22.54 -3.72
N ASN A 283 34.41 23.07 -4.89
CA ASN A 283 34.25 22.42 -6.20
C ASN A 283 32.90 21.66 -6.40
N ARG A 284 31.90 21.98 -5.58
CA ARG A 284 30.62 21.23 -5.57
C ARG A 284 29.91 21.37 -6.91
N GLY A 285 29.79 22.56 -7.43
CA GLY A 285 29.14 22.80 -8.72
C GLY A 285 29.84 22.08 -9.86
N ARG A 286 31.17 22.17 -9.94
CA ARG A 286 31.99 21.54 -10.98
C ARG A 286 31.77 20.01 -11.02
N ARG A 287 31.70 19.36 -9.86
CA ARG A 287 31.40 17.91 -9.77
C ARG A 287 30.00 17.53 -10.28
N LEU A 288 29.04 18.47 -10.22
CA LEU A 288 27.68 18.24 -10.67
C LEU A 288 27.47 18.49 -12.16
N VAL A 289 28.41 19.15 -12.86
CA VAL A 289 28.28 19.41 -14.29
C VAL A 289 28.09 18.13 -15.10
N ALA A 290 28.94 17.10 -14.85
CA ALA A 290 28.82 15.83 -15.55
C ALA A 290 27.46 15.14 -15.28
N PHE A 291 26.98 15.20 -14.04
CA PHE A 291 25.67 14.64 -13.65
C PHE A 291 24.51 15.26 -14.46
N TYR A 292 24.49 16.57 -14.63
CA TYR A 292 23.46 17.24 -15.39
C TYR A 292 23.69 17.11 -16.91
N ALA A 293 24.94 17.09 -17.36
CA ALA A 293 25.30 16.94 -18.76
C ALA A 293 24.81 15.60 -19.35
N VAL A 294 24.97 14.49 -18.64
CA VAL A 294 24.51 13.19 -19.14
C VAL A 294 22.97 13.11 -19.24
N MET A 295 22.22 13.90 -18.44
CA MET A 295 20.78 14.03 -18.62
C MET A 295 20.42 14.88 -19.83
N LEU A 296 21.17 15.96 -20.09
CA LEU A 296 20.93 16.91 -21.18
C LEU A 296 21.36 16.35 -22.56
N TYR A 297 22.40 15.55 -22.63
CA TYR A 297 22.99 15.08 -23.89
C TYR A 297 22.77 13.59 -24.19
N ALA A 298 22.58 12.77 -23.14
CA ALA A 298 22.32 11.34 -23.27
C ALA A 298 20.98 10.88 -22.68
N ALA A 299 20.14 11.84 -22.28
CA ALA A 299 18.80 11.61 -21.72
C ALA A 299 18.76 10.60 -20.53
N LEU A 300 19.80 10.50 -19.72
CA LEU A 300 19.83 9.62 -18.55
C LEU A 300 18.78 10.04 -17.51
N ARG A 301 18.23 9.04 -16.80
CA ARG A 301 17.48 9.32 -15.57
C ARG A 301 18.44 9.74 -14.46
N PRO A 302 18.03 10.59 -13.51
CA PRO A 302 18.89 10.97 -12.39
C PRO A 302 19.51 9.76 -11.65
N ALA A 303 18.72 8.70 -11.44
CA ALA A 303 19.21 7.48 -10.78
C ALA A 303 20.23 6.68 -11.62
N GLU A 304 20.16 6.74 -12.95
CA GLU A 304 21.12 6.16 -13.88
C GLU A 304 22.42 6.99 -13.86
N ALA A 305 22.31 8.31 -13.87
CA ALA A 305 23.46 9.22 -13.77
C ALA A 305 24.25 9.04 -12.46
N VAL A 306 23.56 8.79 -11.33
CA VAL A 306 24.22 8.47 -10.06
C VAL A 306 24.90 7.11 -10.07
N GLY A 307 24.38 6.15 -10.82
CA GLY A 307 24.95 4.80 -10.95
C GLY A 307 26.16 4.70 -11.91
N LEU A 308 26.33 5.71 -12.80
CA LEU A 308 27.34 5.69 -13.84
C LEU A 308 28.76 5.81 -13.26
N ARG A 309 29.68 4.96 -13.73
CA ARG A 309 31.08 4.95 -13.36
C ARG A 309 31.96 5.38 -14.53
N LEU A 310 33.18 5.83 -14.28
CA LEU A 310 34.11 6.20 -15.33
C LEU A 310 34.42 5.01 -16.27
N SER A 311 34.52 3.81 -15.72
CA SER A 311 34.72 2.56 -16.49
C SER A 311 33.57 2.23 -17.44
N ASP A 312 32.40 2.83 -17.27
CA ASP A 312 31.22 2.65 -18.12
C ASP A 312 31.18 3.68 -19.26
N CYS A 313 32.16 4.56 -19.34
CA CYS A 313 32.21 5.68 -20.26
C CYS A 313 33.31 5.47 -21.31
N TYR A 314 32.95 5.24 -22.55
CA TYR A 314 33.85 5.34 -23.68
C TYR A 314 33.70 6.75 -24.30
N LEU A 315 34.71 7.60 -24.12
CA LEU A 315 34.72 9.00 -24.56
C LEU A 315 35.91 9.26 -25.47
N PRO A 316 35.79 9.00 -26.77
CA PRO A 316 36.86 9.22 -27.73
C PRO A 316 37.08 10.70 -28.01
N GLU A 317 38.23 11.04 -28.59
CA GLU A 317 38.51 12.40 -29.05
C GLU A 317 37.49 12.88 -30.09
N PRO A 318 37.06 14.19 -30.00
CA PRO A 318 36.19 14.80 -31.02
C PRO A 318 36.80 14.65 -32.44
N PRO A 319 35.96 14.50 -33.47
CA PRO A 319 34.49 14.59 -33.51
C PRO A 319 33.73 13.29 -33.29
N LYS A 320 34.36 12.25 -32.78
CA LYS A 320 33.73 10.93 -32.63
C LYS A 320 32.71 10.90 -31.49
N TRP A 321 31.68 10.11 -31.69
CA TRP A 321 30.65 9.87 -30.66
C TRP A 321 31.20 8.90 -29.61
N GLY A 322 30.87 9.19 -28.34
CA GLY A 322 31.14 8.29 -27.22
C GLY A 322 29.97 7.38 -26.92
N THR A 323 30.17 6.48 -25.97
CA THR A 323 29.13 5.55 -25.47
C THR A 323 29.17 5.46 -23.96
N LEU A 324 28.00 5.57 -23.34
CA LEU A 324 27.79 5.31 -21.93
C LEU A 324 27.11 3.95 -21.77
N THR A 325 27.72 3.01 -21.07
CA THR A 325 27.17 1.69 -20.83
C THR A 325 26.49 1.63 -19.49
N LEU A 326 25.17 1.70 -19.47
CA LEU A 326 24.38 1.68 -18.22
C LEU A 326 24.14 0.24 -17.76
N ARG A 327 24.52 -0.07 -16.53
CA ARG A 327 24.40 -1.38 -15.90
C ARG A 327 23.47 -1.40 -14.72
N GLU A 328 23.43 -0.32 -13.97
CA GLU A 328 22.64 -0.21 -12.74
C GLU A 328 21.99 1.17 -12.60
N THR A 329 21.04 1.26 -11.69
CA THR A 329 20.45 2.51 -11.24
C THR A 329 20.58 2.64 -9.73
N ARG A 330 20.68 3.88 -9.22
CA ARG A 330 20.77 4.18 -7.79
C ARG A 330 19.73 5.22 -7.37
N PRO A 331 18.43 4.86 -7.35
CA PRO A 331 17.40 5.76 -6.88
C PRO A 331 17.58 6.07 -5.39
N VAL A 332 17.25 7.30 -5.00
CA VAL A 332 17.20 7.70 -3.59
C VAL A 332 15.93 7.16 -2.96
N SER A 333 16.11 6.39 -1.88
CA SER A 333 15.03 5.89 -1.04
C SER A 333 15.40 6.05 0.41
N GLY A 334 14.83 6.46 1.39
CA GLY A 334 15.35 6.56 2.78
C GLY A 334 15.99 5.24 3.25
N LYS A 335 16.91 5.32 4.17
CA LYS A 335 17.68 4.16 4.68
C LYS A 335 16.81 2.99 5.15
N GLN A 336 15.69 3.31 5.78
CA GLN A 336 14.72 2.33 6.31
C GLN A 336 14.01 1.50 5.24
N TRP A 337 14.05 1.92 3.97
CA TRP A 337 13.39 1.22 2.87
C TRP A 337 14.32 0.31 2.07
N THR A 338 15.62 0.48 2.22
CA THR A 338 16.63 -0.30 1.49
C THR A 338 17.07 -1.52 2.29
N ASP A 339 17.42 -2.61 1.61
CA ASP A 339 17.90 -3.83 2.26
C ASP A 339 19.31 -3.64 2.87
N THR A 340 20.07 -2.66 2.37
CA THR A 340 21.44 -2.36 2.83
C THR A 340 21.51 -1.30 3.92
N GLY A 341 20.43 -0.61 4.24
CA GLY A 341 20.43 0.54 5.13
C GLY A 341 21.09 1.79 4.53
N GLU A 342 21.48 1.76 3.25
CA GLU A 342 22.01 2.90 2.54
C GLU A 342 20.90 3.80 1.98
N ARG A 343 21.20 5.08 1.75
CA ARG A 343 20.24 6.03 1.18
C ARG A 343 19.89 5.73 -0.27
N HIS A 344 20.80 5.13 -1.02
CA HIS A 344 20.64 4.80 -2.42
C HIS A 344 20.41 3.29 -2.59
N ASP A 345 19.32 2.93 -3.22
CA ASP A 345 18.99 1.54 -3.56
C ASP A 345 19.73 1.13 -4.85
N ARG A 346 20.59 0.13 -4.78
CA ARG A 346 21.32 -0.38 -5.95
C ARG A 346 20.46 -1.39 -6.69
N ARG A 347 20.11 -1.11 -7.95
CA ARG A 347 19.20 -1.92 -8.76
C ARG A 347 19.60 -2.02 -10.21
N GLY A 348 19.10 -3.07 -10.88
CA GLY A 348 19.15 -3.20 -12.34
C GLY A 348 18.33 -2.10 -13.06
N LEU A 349 18.50 -2.04 -14.36
CA LEU A 349 17.81 -1.08 -15.23
C LEU A 349 16.30 -1.36 -15.26
N LYS A 350 15.49 -0.30 -15.27
CA LYS A 350 14.03 -0.43 -15.31
C LYS A 350 13.57 -1.05 -16.63
N ALA A 351 12.62 -2.01 -16.56
CA ALA A 351 11.99 -2.68 -17.70
C ALA A 351 12.97 -3.47 -18.59
N ARG A 352 14.02 -4.03 -17.99
CA ARG A 352 14.94 -4.96 -18.67
C ARG A 352 15.21 -6.16 -17.77
N GLU A 353 15.57 -7.28 -18.41
CA GLU A 353 16.05 -8.45 -17.70
C GLU A 353 17.32 -8.14 -16.89
N VAL A 354 17.43 -8.79 -15.75
CA VAL A 354 18.60 -8.66 -14.87
C VAL A 354 19.86 -9.04 -15.69
N LYS A 355 20.81 -8.10 -15.81
CA LYS A 355 22.10 -8.22 -16.54
C LYS A 355 22.13 -7.73 -18.00
N THR A 356 21.11 -7.10 -18.55
CA THR A 356 21.23 -6.47 -19.87
C THR A 356 21.74 -5.04 -19.76
N ASP A 357 22.96 -4.81 -20.21
CA ASP A 357 23.57 -3.48 -20.34
C ASP A 357 22.82 -2.65 -21.38
N ARG A 358 22.76 -1.34 -21.17
CA ARG A 358 22.17 -0.41 -22.14
C ARG A 358 23.22 0.57 -22.62
N PRO A 359 23.72 0.44 -23.85
CA PRO A 359 24.58 1.45 -24.47
C PRO A 359 23.74 2.67 -24.87
N VAL A 360 24.20 3.84 -24.48
CA VAL A 360 23.61 5.13 -24.83
C VAL A 360 24.69 5.97 -25.50
N PRO A 361 24.48 6.40 -26.76
CA PRO A 361 25.44 7.26 -27.43
C PRO A 361 25.43 8.65 -26.81
N ILE A 362 26.62 9.24 -26.65
CA ILE A 362 26.81 10.61 -26.21
C ILE A 362 27.57 11.39 -27.28
N PRO A 363 27.09 12.61 -27.64
CA PRO A 363 27.78 13.43 -28.63
C PRO A 363 29.15 13.87 -28.13
N PRO A 364 30.09 14.19 -29.05
CA PRO A 364 31.42 14.70 -28.67
C PRO A 364 31.28 15.94 -27.79
N ALA A 365 32.15 15.99 -26.76
CA ALA A 365 32.19 17.12 -25.86
C ALA A 365 32.53 18.41 -26.61
N ARG A 366 31.72 19.44 -26.41
CA ARG A 366 32.04 20.81 -26.85
C ARG A 366 32.50 21.60 -25.63
N PRO A 367 33.61 22.35 -25.73
CA PRO A 367 34.03 23.22 -24.64
C PRO A 367 32.91 24.21 -24.29
N PHE A 368 32.65 24.34 -23.01
CA PHE A 368 31.69 25.34 -22.52
C PHE A 368 32.40 26.69 -22.47
N ALA A 369 32.06 27.58 -23.38
CA ALA A 369 32.45 28.98 -23.27
C ALA A 369 31.48 29.68 -22.30
N LEU A 370 32.03 30.34 -21.29
CA LEU A 370 31.30 31.00 -20.21
C LEU A 370 30.97 32.45 -20.58
N PRO A 371 29.82 32.92 -20.22
CA PRO A 371 29.66 34.21 -19.58
C PRO A 371 29.07 34.07 -18.18
N PRO A 372 29.52 34.85 -17.21
CA PRO A 372 29.27 34.62 -15.81
C PRO A 372 28.03 35.28 -15.22
N ASP A 373 27.11 35.83 -15.93
CA ASP A 373 26.08 36.65 -15.35
C ASP A 373 24.68 35.98 -15.26
N ARG A 374 24.36 35.65 -14.00
CA ARG A 374 23.05 35.47 -13.38
C ARG A 374 22.31 34.15 -13.51
N VAL A 375 22.26 33.52 -12.36
CA VAL A 375 21.72 32.21 -12.03
C VAL A 375 20.21 32.24 -11.70
N GLY A 376 19.45 33.17 -12.21
CA GLY A 376 18.01 33.26 -11.97
C GLY A 376 17.20 32.89 -13.21
N SER A 377 17.33 31.67 -13.73
CA SER A 377 16.52 31.24 -14.87
C SER A 377 15.25 30.52 -14.40
N PRO A 378 14.06 30.88 -14.90
CA PRO A 378 12.82 30.10 -14.69
C PRO A 378 12.93 28.67 -15.23
N LEU A 379 13.93 28.39 -16.07
CA LEU A 379 14.24 27.06 -16.62
C LEU A 379 15.10 26.20 -15.68
N ALA A 380 15.61 26.75 -14.58
CA ALA A 380 16.31 26.00 -13.53
C ALA A 380 15.31 25.21 -12.65
N GLY A 381 14.57 24.31 -13.27
CA GLY A 381 13.53 23.48 -12.67
C GLY A 381 14.08 22.15 -12.15
N ARG A 382 13.34 21.07 -12.44
CA ARG A 382 13.72 19.74 -11.98
C ARG A 382 14.82 19.13 -12.85
N PRO A 383 15.78 18.39 -12.28
CA PRO A 383 16.83 17.71 -13.08
C PRO A 383 16.26 16.83 -14.19
N TYR A 384 15.07 16.25 -14.00
CA TYR A 384 14.41 15.41 -15.00
C TYR A 384 13.99 16.17 -16.26
N ASP A 385 13.79 17.47 -16.17
CA ASP A 385 13.40 18.35 -17.31
C ASP A 385 14.52 18.42 -18.36
N LEU A 386 15.80 18.27 -17.97
CA LEU A 386 16.91 18.14 -18.93
C LEU A 386 16.81 16.88 -19.78
N ARG A 387 16.36 15.77 -19.19
CA ARG A 387 16.08 14.55 -19.95
C ARG A 387 14.92 14.76 -20.93
N HIS A 388 13.86 15.46 -20.52
CA HIS A 388 12.77 15.82 -21.41
C HIS A 388 13.27 16.65 -22.60
N ALA A 389 14.09 17.66 -22.34
CA ALA A 389 14.70 18.49 -23.38
C ALA A 389 15.56 17.69 -24.37
N CYS A 390 16.33 16.72 -23.88
CA CYS A 390 17.14 15.84 -24.73
C CYS A 390 16.26 14.97 -25.65
N ILE A 391 15.23 14.34 -25.10
CA ILE A 391 14.32 13.47 -25.87
C ILE A 391 13.60 14.29 -26.95
N THR A 392 13.02 15.43 -26.56
CA THR A 392 12.35 16.33 -27.51
C THR A 392 13.31 16.79 -28.63
N ARG A 393 14.57 17.12 -28.28
CA ARG A 393 15.57 17.51 -29.27
C ARG A 393 15.87 16.37 -30.25
N TRP A 394 15.98 15.13 -29.82
CA TRP A 394 16.21 14.01 -30.70
C TRP A 394 15.03 13.76 -31.63
N LEU A 395 13.81 13.86 -31.12
CA LEU A 395 12.59 13.73 -31.93
C LEU A 395 12.51 14.83 -32.96
N ASN A 396 12.73 16.10 -32.60
CA ASN A 396 12.74 17.23 -33.51
C ASN A 396 13.90 17.22 -34.54
N ALA A 397 14.98 16.50 -34.22
CA ALA A 397 16.08 16.21 -35.16
C ALA A 397 15.77 15.03 -36.09
N GLY A 398 14.53 14.47 -36.06
CA GLY A 398 14.13 13.37 -36.93
C GLY A 398 14.61 11.99 -36.51
N VAL A 399 15.12 11.83 -35.30
CA VAL A 399 15.50 10.48 -34.80
C VAL A 399 14.23 9.63 -34.62
N PRO A 400 14.15 8.42 -35.21
CA PRO A 400 12.96 7.57 -35.14
C PRO A 400 12.56 7.29 -33.69
N ILE A 401 11.26 7.28 -33.42
CA ILE A 401 10.71 7.05 -32.06
C ILE A 401 11.22 5.75 -31.44
N ALA A 402 11.35 4.67 -32.22
CA ALA A 402 11.87 3.39 -31.79
C ALA A 402 13.33 3.50 -31.31
N GLU A 403 14.18 4.23 -32.02
CA GLU A 403 15.58 4.47 -31.64
C GLU A 403 15.67 5.35 -30.38
N VAL A 404 14.87 6.41 -30.31
CA VAL A 404 14.78 7.22 -29.07
C VAL A 404 14.35 6.35 -27.89
N ALA A 405 13.33 5.52 -28.05
CA ALA A 405 12.83 4.62 -27.02
C ALA A 405 13.92 3.65 -26.54
N ARG A 406 14.67 3.06 -27.49
CA ARG A 406 15.81 2.17 -27.19
C ARG A 406 16.88 2.88 -26.34
N ARG A 407 17.31 4.07 -26.76
CA ARG A 407 18.33 4.88 -26.06
C ARG A 407 17.92 5.22 -24.65
N VAL A 408 16.68 5.65 -24.46
CA VAL A 408 16.20 6.14 -23.16
C VAL A 408 15.65 5.03 -22.25
N GLY A 409 15.49 3.81 -22.76
CA GLY A 409 14.91 2.68 -22.01
C GLY A 409 13.45 2.90 -21.64
N ASN A 410 12.65 3.24 -22.65
CA ASN A 410 11.17 3.31 -22.61
C ASN A 410 10.61 2.50 -23.77
N SER A 411 9.28 2.30 -23.81
CA SER A 411 8.63 1.79 -25.01
C SER A 411 8.27 2.93 -25.98
N PRO A 412 8.16 2.65 -27.31
CA PRO A 412 7.74 3.64 -28.29
C PRO A 412 6.41 4.32 -27.95
N GLU A 413 5.42 3.57 -27.41
CA GLU A 413 4.11 4.09 -27.02
C GLU A 413 4.23 5.12 -25.90
N VAL A 414 5.15 4.89 -24.94
CA VAL A 414 5.42 5.86 -23.86
C VAL A 414 6.03 7.13 -24.42
N ILE A 415 6.96 7.02 -25.38
CA ILE A 415 7.57 8.20 -26.03
C ILE A 415 6.50 8.94 -26.80
N HIS A 416 5.74 8.28 -27.66
CA HIS A 416 4.67 8.91 -28.44
C HIS A 416 3.67 9.62 -27.53
N ARG A 417 3.06 8.92 -26.58
CA ARG A 417 2.04 9.48 -25.68
C ARG A 417 2.53 10.70 -24.91
N ARG A 418 3.81 10.72 -24.53
CA ARG A 418 4.36 11.75 -23.64
C ARG A 418 4.90 12.97 -24.36
N TYR A 419 5.41 12.79 -25.58
CA TYR A 419 6.14 13.83 -26.31
C TYR A 419 5.48 14.26 -27.61
N HIS A 420 4.36 13.63 -28.06
CA HIS A 420 3.68 14.00 -29.31
C HIS A 420 3.38 15.51 -29.42
N GLY A 421 2.98 16.14 -28.31
CA GLY A 421 2.71 17.58 -28.26
C GLY A 421 3.94 18.49 -28.29
N CYS A 422 5.16 17.92 -28.23
CA CYS A 422 6.42 18.65 -28.22
C CYS A 422 7.21 18.52 -29.55
N ILE A 423 6.64 17.83 -30.52
CA ILE A 423 7.25 17.62 -31.83
C ILE A 423 6.80 18.75 -32.72
N ASP A 424 7.75 19.56 -33.19
CA ASP A 424 7.53 20.73 -34.04
C ASP A 424 8.29 20.58 -35.38
N GLY A 425 7.78 21.17 -36.46
CA GLY A 425 8.47 21.26 -37.74
C GLY A 425 8.55 19.95 -38.53
N HIS A 426 7.81 18.93 -38.17
CA HIS A 426 7.83 17.64 -38.87
C HIS A 426 7.05 17.66 -40.18
N GLU A 427 6.11 18.58 -40.35
CA GLU A 427 5.27 18.64 -41.56
C GLU A 427 6.10 18.99 -42.79
N GLU A 428 6.90 20.06 -42.72
CA GLU A 428 7.79 20.46 -43.82
C GLU A 428 8.84 19.39 -44.14
N ALA A 429 9.52 18.87 -43.10
CA ALA A 429 10.52 17.81 -43.26
C ALA A 429 9.93 16.48 -43.76
N ALA A 430 8.68 16.18 -43.41
CA ALA A 430 7.95 15.03 -43.95
C ALA A 430 7.60 15.24 -45.43
N ASN A 431 7.11 16.42 -45.79
CA ASN A 431 6.78 16.78 -47.17
C ASN A 431 8.02 16.73 -48.05
N GLU A 432 9.17 17.28 -47.61
CA GLU A 432 10.44 17.17 -48.35
C GLU A 432 10.85 15.70 -48.58
N LYS A 433 10.76 14.86 -47.58
CA LYS A 433 11.09 13.42 -47.71
C LYS A 433 10.14 12.70 -48.66
N ILE A 434 8.85 13.00 -48.62
CA ILE A 434 7.85 12.42 -49.50
C ILE A 434 8.14 12.88 -50.94
N THR A 435 8.38 14.20 -51.15
CA THR A 435 8.72 14.74 -52.47
C THR A 435 9.96 14.06 -53.05
N LYS A 436 11.02 13.95 -52.24
CA LYS A 436 12.26 13.28 -52.67
C LYS A 436 12.05 11.81 -53.01
N SER A 437 11.23 11.06 -52.26
CA SER A 437 10.93 9.66 -52.57
C SER A 437 10.15 9.50 -53.88
N LEU A 438 9.27 10.46 -54.19
CA LEU A 438 8.52 10.47 -55.44
C LEU A 438 9.39 10.85 -56.66
N GLU A 439 10.39 11.72 -56.45
CA GLU A 439 11.39 12.06 -57.49
C GLU A 439 12.30 10.88 -57.79
N GLU A 440 12.79 10.15 -56.76
CA GLU A 440 13.62 8.94 -56.92
C GLU A 440 12.90 7.80 -57.65
N GLU A 441 11.56 7.67 -57.48
CA GLU A 441 10.74 6.71 -58.25
C GLU A 441 10.45 7.17 -59.68
N GLY A 442 10.45 8.50 -59.94
CA GLY A 442 10.26 9.05 -61.29
C GLY A 442 11.44 8.91 -62.21
N ASP A 443 12.68 8.86 -61.70
CA ASP A 443 13.91 8.65 -62.49
C ASP A 443 14.21 7.17 -62.80
N ALA A 444 13.38 6.24 -62.32
CA ALA A 444 13.51 4.79 -62.50
C ALA A 444 12.65 4.19 -63.64
N ILE A 445 11.93 5.06 -64.40
CA ILE A 445 11.13 4.74 -65.59
C ILE A 445 11.81 5.34 -66.84
#